data_a3d8e02c54ee1ce50f71243fc45e17d2
#
_entry.id   a3d8e02c54ee1ce50f71243fc45e17d2
#
_cell.length_a   1.000
_cell.length_b   1.000
_cell.length_c   1.000
_cell.angle_alpha   90.00
_cell.angle_beta   90.00
_cell.angle_gamma   90.00
#
_symmetry.space_group_name_H-M   'P 1'
#
loop_
_entity.id
_entity.type
_entity.pdbx_description
1 polymer ?
#
loop_
_entity_poly.entity_id
_entity_poly.type
_entity_poly.pdbx_seq_one_letter_code
_entity_poly.pdbx_strand_id
1 'polypeptide(L)'
;MFFDFDGTISTKDIGVHLLERLATGDWRALDDRYCDGVIGSRECMVEQWACIPAEVDEATRHAVAAEVPIDPAFGPLVEALRAAGAEVAVVSDGFGFYVHDRVDPFGVPVFTNEVDFATNTMRF
;
A
#
# COMPACT_ATOMS: atom_id res chain seq x y z
N MET A 1 -3.09 -14.67 12.96
CA MET A 1 -4.09 -13.79 12.27
C MET A 1 -3.36 -12.86 11.32
N PHE A 2 -3.70 -12.94 10.06
CA PHE A 2 -3.16 -12.06 9.03
C PHE A 2 -4.21 -11.05 8.59
N PHE A 3 -3.80 -9.79 8.47
CA PHE A 3 -4.62 -8.72 7.93
C PHE A 3 -4.05 -8.22 6.61
N ASP A 4 -4.90 -8.03 5.63
CA ASP A 4 -4.62 -7.19 4.48
C ASP A 4 -4.65 -5.71 4.90
N PHE A 5 -3.99 -4.84 4.14
CA PHE A 5 -3.90 -3.42 4.49
C PHE A 5 -4.82 -2.55 3.64
N ASP A 6 -4.62 -2.52 2.32
CA ASP A 6 -5.33 -1.60 1.44
C ASP A 6 -6.83 -1.92 1.34
N GLY A 7 -7.68 -0.97 1.72
CA GLY A 7 -9.12 -1.16 1.75
C GLY A 7 -9.64 -2.07 2.88
N THR A 8 -8.75 -2.56 3.75
CA THR A 8 -9.09 -3.40 4.92
C THR A 8 -8.75 -2.67 6.22
N ILE A 9 -7.48 -2.38 6.47
CA ILE A 9 -7.04 -1.52 7.60
C ILE A 9 -7.18 -0.06 7.21
N SER A 10 -6.72 0.32 6.03
CA SER A 10 -6.99 1.64 5.47
C SER A 10 -8.42 1.72 4.92
N THR A 11 -9.03 2.90 5.00
CA THR A 11 -10.43 3.13 4.57
C THR A 11 -10.63 3.02 3.07
N LYS A 12 -9.55 3.10 2.30
CA LYS A 12 -9.50 2.84 0.85
C LYS A 12 -8.09 2.40 0.45
N ASP A 13 -7.96 1.91 -0.77
CA ASP A 13 -6.67 1.52 -1.36
C ASP A 13 -5.76 2.74 -1.50
N ILE A 14 -4.63 2.73 -0.77
CA ILE A 14 -3.67 3.84 -0.79
C ILE A 14 -2.86 3.84 -2.09
N GLY A 15 -2.58 2.68 -2.68
CA GLY A 15 -1.91 2.58 -3.98
C GLY A 15 -2.72 3.28 -5.06
N VAL A 16 -4.02 2.99 -5.12
CA VAL A 16 -4.95 3.68 -6.03
C VAL A 16 -5.02 5.18 -5.73
N HIS A 17 -5.09 5.57 -4.45
CA HIS A 17 -5.10 6.99 -4.08
C HIS A 17 -3.85 7.74 -4.55
N LEU A 18 -2.67 7.13 -4.42
CA LEU A 18 -1.42 7.69 -4.94
C LEU A 18 -1.48 7.89 -6.46
N LEU A 19 -2.00 6.91 -7.20
CA LEU A 19 -2.15 7.04 -8.65
C LEU A 19 -3.15 8.13 -9.02
N GLU A 20 -4.29 8.22 -8.34
CA GLU A 20 -5.30 9.27 -8.57
C GLU A 20 -4.75 10.68 -8.34
N ARG A 21 -3.86 10.84 -7.37
CA ARG A 21 -3.32 12.13 -6.97
C ARG A 21 -2.06 12.55 -7.73
N LEU A 22 -1.22 11.59 -8.12
CA LEU A 22 0.16 11.85 -8.56
C LEU A 22 0.46 11.33 -9.96
N ALA A 23 -0.25 10.30 -10.43
CA ALA A 23 0.06 9.68 -11.71
C ALA A 23 -0.33 10.56 -12.90
N THR A 24 0.42 10.42 -13.98
CA THR A 24 0.14 10.99 -15.30
C THR A 24 -0.18 9.87 -16.27
N GLY A 25 -0.95 10.18 -17.32
CA GLY A 25 -1.36 9.19 -18.31
C GLY A 25 -2.54 8.31 -17.87
N ASP A 26 -2.81 7.28 -18.66
CA ASP A 26 -3.94 6.38 -18.47
C ASP A 26 -3.53 5.13 -17.68
N TRP A 27 -3.26 5.29 -16.39
CA TRP A 27 -2.90 4.19 -15.51
C TRP A 27 -4.05 3.21 -15.28
N ARG A 28 -5.32 3.64 -15.49
CA ARG A 28 -6.50 2.76 -15.37
C ARG A 28 -6.57 1.71 -16.49
N ALA A 29 -6.05 2.01 -17.67
CA ALA A 29 -5.95 1.02 -18.74
C ALA A 29 -5.07 -0.18 -18.37
N LEU A 30 -4.15 -0.02 -17.41
CA LEU A 30 -3.34 -1.11 -16.88
C LEU A 30 -4.17 -2.07 -15.99
N ASP A 31 -5.12 -1.53 -15.23
CA ASP A 31 -6.07 -2.37 -14.48
C ASP A 31 -6.94 -3.20 -15.41
N ASP A 32 -7.43 -2.60 -16.51
CA ASP A 32 -8.21 -3.31 -17.53
C ASP A 32 -7.39 -4.45 -18.13
N ARG A 33 -6.13 -4.21 -18.50
CA ARG A 33 -5.23 -5.25 -19.02
C ARG A 33 -4.96 -6.38 -18.01
N TYR A 34 -4.84 -6.03 -16.73
CA TYR A 34 -4.69 -7.01 -15.66
C TYR A 34 -5.97 -7.84 -15.49
N CYS A 35 -7.14 -7.20 -15.44
CA CYS A 35 -8.43 -7.88 -15.33
C CYS A 35 -8.70 -8.81 -16.52
N ASP A 36 -8.28 -8.42 -17.71
CA ASP A 36 -8.39 -9.22 -18.94
C ASP A 36 -7.33 -10.35 -19.03
N GLY A 37 -6.44 -10.44 -18.03
CA GLY A 37 -5.38 -11.46 -18.00
C GLY A 37 -4.25 -11.24 -19.00
N VAL A 38 -4.13 -10.04 -19.56
CA VAL A 38 -3.07 -9.68 -20.55
C VAL A 38 -1.73 -9.48 -19.88
N ILE A 39 -1.73 -8.94 -18.67
CA ILE A 39 -0.54 -8.74 -17.83
C ILE A 39 -0.76 -9.32 -16.44
N GLY A 40 0.33 -9.68 -15.74
CA GLY A 40 0.28 -10.13 -14.37
C GLY A 40 0.18 -8.95 -13.38
N SER A 41 -0.18 -9.25 -12.11
CA SER A 41 -0.30 -8.22 -11.06
C SER A 41 1.00 -7.44 -10.84
N ARG A 42 2.13 -8.15 -10.80
CA ARG A 42 3.45 -7.52 -10.63
C ARG A 42 3.77 -6.54 -11.76
N GLU A 43 3.54 -6.95 -13.01
CA GLU A 43 3.75 -6.11 -14.19
C GLU A 43 2.84 -4.88 -14.14
N CYS A 44 1.56 -5.07 -13.82
CA CYS A 44 0.60 -3.99 -13.64
C CYS A 44 1.09 -2.97 -12.60
N MET A 45 1.52 -3.42 -11.42
CA MET A 45 2.03 -2.56 -10.35
C MET A 45 3.27 -1.78 -10.80
N VAL A 46 4.21 -2.42 -11.48
CA VAL A 46 5.43 -1.75 -11.99
C VAL A 46 5.09 -0.67 -13.01
N GLU A 47 4.22 -0.98 -13.96
CA GLU A 47 3.82 -0.02 -15.00
C GLU A 47 2.99 1.14 -14.41
N GLN A 48 2.10 0.88 -13.46
CA GLN A 48 1.34 1.91 -12.77
C GLN A 48 2.24 2.83 -11.94
N TRP A 49 3.20 2.25 -11.20
CA TRP A 49 4.17 3.06 -10.45
C TRP A 49 4.99 3.97 -11.36
N ALA A 50 5.36 3.49 -12.54
CA ALA A 50 6.06 4.30 -13.54
C ALA A 50 5.23 5.48 -14.08
N CYS A 51 3.91 5.47 -13.89
CA CYS A 51 3.05 6.60 -14.21
C CYS A 51 3.18 7.76 -13.22
N ILE A 52 3.77 7.55 -12.04
CA ILE A 52 4.09 8.63 -11.10
C ILE A 52 5.43 9.25 -11.53
N PRO A 53 5.45 10.54 -11.84
CA PRO A 53 6.71 11.20 -12.28
C PRO A 53 7.82 11.06 -11.23
N ALA A 54 9.04 10.81 -11.68
CA ALA A 54 10.20 10.64 -10.80
C ALA A 54 10.52 11.92 -9.99
N GLU A 55 10.08 13.09 -10.46
CA GLU A 55 10.22 14.37 -9.79
C GLU A 55 9.36 14.49 -8.52
N VAL A 56 8.32 13.69 -8.39
CA VAL A 56 7.53 13.60 -7.17
C VAL A 56 8.38 12.94 -6.08
N ASP A 57 8.80 13.73 -5.10
CA ASP A 57 9.71 13.28 -4.07
C ASP A 57 9.05 12.31 -3.06
N GLU A 58 9.89 11.64 -2.28
CA GLU A 58 9.45 10.69 -1.26
C GLU A 58 8.53 11.35 -0.22
N ALA A 59 8.86 12.57 0.22
CA ALA A 59 8.05 13.29 1.23
C ALA A 59 6.64 13.58 0.72
N THR A 60 6.48 13.94 -0.56
CA THR A 60 5.17 14.15 -1.19
C THR A 60 4.37 12.85 -1.26
N ARG A 61 5.01 11.73 -1.60
CA ARG A 61 4.35 10.42 -1.65
C ARG A 61 3.87 9.98 -0.27
N HIS A 62 4.67 10.16 0.77
CA HIS A 62 4.24 9.93 2.17
C HIS A 62 3.06 10.83 2.56
N ALA A 63 3.12 12.12 2.23
CA ALA A 63 2.06 13.07 2.56
C ALA A 63 0.73 12.72 1.88
N VAL A 64 0.76 12.34 0.61
CA VAL A 64 -0.44 11.92 -0.13
C VAL A 64 -1.00 10.60 0.43
N ALA A 65 -0.15 9.63 0.72
CA ALA A 65 -0.58 8.38 1.37
C ALA A 65 -1.24 8.65 2.74
N ALA A 66 -0.73 9.64 3.49
CA ALA A 66 -1.27 10.03 4.80
C ALA A 66 -2.66 10.67 4.74
N GLU A 67 -3.15 11.09 3.57
CA GLU A 67 -4.50 11.61 3.39
C GLU A 67 -5.58 10.53 3.62
N VAL A 68 -5.24 9.26 3.44
CA VAL A 68 -6.16 8.14 3.65
C VAL A 68 -6.08 7.69 5.11
N PRO A 69 -7.19 7.76 5.88
CA PRO A 69 -7.18 7.31 7.26
C PRO A 69 -7.20 5.77 7.35
N ILE A 70 -6.76 5.26 8.49
CA ILE A 70 -6.98 3.87 8.88
C ILE A 70 -8.26 3.75 9.71
N ASP A 71 -8.85 2.55 9.71
CA ASP A 71 -10.02 2.27 10.53
C ASP A 71 -9.66 2.40 12.03
N PRO A 72 -10.36 3.23 12.79
CA PRO A 72 -10.10 3.42 14.21
C PRO A 72 -10.30 2.14 15.05
N ALA A 73 -10.98 1.14 14.52
CA ALA A 73 -11.17 -0.15 15.19
C ALA A 73 -9.91 -1.03 15.14
N PHE A 74 -8.93 -0.74 14.28
CA PHE A 74 -7.74 -1.60 14.11
C PHE A 74 -6.92 -1.74 15.40
N GLY A 75 -6.59 -0.65 16.08
CA GLY A 75 -5.84 -0.68 17.33
C GLY A 75 -6.53 -1.51 18.43
N PRO A 76 -7.78 -1.20 18.78
CA PRO A 76 -8.55 -2.00 19.73
C PRO A 76 -8.68 -3.49 19.35
N LEU A 77 -8.82 -3.81 18.05
CA LEU A 77 -8.88 -5.19 17.57
C LEU A 77 -7.55 -5.93 17.79
N VAL A 78 -6.42 -5.28 17.49
CA VAL A 78 -5.08 -5.85 17.73
C VAL A 78 -4.89 -6.16 19.22
N GLU A 79 -5.27 -5.23 20.10
CA GLU A 79 -5.18 -5.43 21.55
C GLU A 79 -6.05 -6.59 22.02
N ALA A 80 -7.30 -6.69 21.54
CA ALA A 80 -8.20 -7.77 21.88
C ALA A 80 -7.70 -9.15 21.41
N LEU A 81 -7.14 -9.22 20.20
CA LEU A 81 -6.56 -10.45 19.67
C LEU A 81 -5.34 -10.91 20.47
N ARG A 82 -4.45 -9.98 20.81
CA ARG A 82 -3.28 -10.27 21.66
C ARG A 82 -3.68 -10.73 23.04
N ALA A 83 -4.69 -10.09 23.65
CA ALA A 83 -5.23 -10.50 24.94
C ALA A 83 -5.82 -11.91 24.91
N ALA A 84 -6.35 -12.34 23.76
CA ALA A 84 -6.81 -13.70 23.51
C ALA A 84 -5.70 -14.70 23.15
N GLY A 85 -4.43 -14.27 23.14
CA GLY A 85 -3.27 -15.10 22.82
C GLY A 85 -3.00 -15.30 21.35
N ALA A 86 -3.64 -14.51 20.46
CA ALA A 86 -3.38 -14.56 19.02
C ALA A 86 -2.14 -13.75 18.63
N GLU A 87 -1.38 -14.29 17.69
CA GLU A 87 -0.36 -13.53 16.97
C GLU A 87 -1.02 -12.78 15.81
N VAL A 88 -0.57 -11.55 15.57
CA VAL A 88 -1.10 -10.66 14.52
C VAL A 88 0.01 -10.22 13.60
N ALA A 89 -0.22 -10.25 12.30
CA ALA A 89 0.67 -9.70 11.29
C ALA A 89 -0.13 -9.06 10.15
N VAL A 90 0.46 -8.07 9.49
CA VAL A 90 -0.07 -7.45 8.27
C VAL A 90 0.68 -8.01 7.08
N VAL A 91 -0.05 -8.49 6.08
CA VAL A 91 0.48 -8.96 4.79
C VAL A 91 -0.24 -8.18 3.69
N SER A 92 0.49 -7.41 2.92
CA SER A 92 -0.07 -6.53 1.90
C SER A 92 0.73 -6.61 0.61
N ASP A 93 0.08 -6.54 -0.52
CA ASP A 93 0.72 -6.33 -1.83
C ASP A 93 1.03 -4.86 -2.12
N GLY A 94 0.63 -3.96 -1.23
CA GLY A 94 1.00 -2.55 -1.26
C GLY A 94 2.46 -2.29 -0.91
N PHE A 95 2.83 -1.01 -0.75
CA PHE A 95 4.21 -0.62 -0.51
C PHE A 95 4.50 -0.33 0.96
N GLY A 96 5.63 -0.84 1.42
CA GLY A 96 6.07 -0.75 2.81
C GLY A 96 6.07 0.67 3.35
N PHE A 97 6.48 1.66 2.55
CA PHE A 97 6.62 3.02 3.04
C PHE A 97 5.32 3.58 3.66
N TYR A 98 4.16 3.36 3.05
CA TYR A 98 2.91 3.85 3.65
C TYR A 98 2.29 2.86 4.65
N VAL A 99 2.52 1.56 4.48
CA VAL A 99 2.00 0.56 5.41
C VAL A 99 2.72 0.68 6.76
N HIS A 100 4.06 0.79 6.76
CA HIS A 100 4.85 0.98 7.97
C HIS A 100 4.49 2.27 8.71
N ASP A 101 4.30 3.39 8.01
CA ASP A 101 3.89 4.65 8.63
C ASP A 101 2.62 4.52 9.49
N ARG A 102 1.74 3.58 9.12
CA ARG A 102 0.43 3.41 9.76
C ARG A 102 0.38 2.27 10.76
N VAL A 103 1.14 1.19 10.55
CA VAL A 103 1.05 -0.06 11.31
C VAL A 103 2.13 -0.16 12.39
N ASP A 104 3.32 0.36 12.16
CA ASP A 104 4.43 0.27 13.11
C ASP A 104 4.09 0.80 14.52
N PRO A 105 3.30 1.89 14.68
CA PRO A 105 2.89 2.35 16.01
C PRO A 105 2.15 1.30 16.84
N PHE A 106 1.54 0.29 16.21
CA PHE A 106 0.84 -0.81 16.90
C PHE A 106 1.76 -2.00 17.22
N GLY A 107 3.03 -1.96 16.79
CA GLY A 107 3.99 -3.05 17.01
C GLY A 107 3.62 -4.36 16.32
N VAL A 108 2.90 -4.30 15.20
CA VAL A 108 2.49 -5.46 14.41
C VAL A 108 3.51 -5.71 13.30
N PRO A 109 4.01 -6.96 13.13
CA PRO A 109 4.87 -7.30 11.99
C PRO A 109 4.19 -7.02 10.65
N VAL A 110 4.96 -6.50 9.69
CA VAL A 110 4.48 -6.10 8.36
C VAL A 110 5.30 -6.81 7.29
N PHE A 111 4.61 -7.37 6.31
CA PHE A 111 5.19 -8.00 5.12
C PHE A 111 4.57 -7.34 3.87
N THR A 112 5.39 -6.64 3.11
CA THR A 112 4.95 -5.83 1.97
C THR A 112 5.95 -5.89 0.82
N ASN A 113 5.55 -5.35 -0.33
CA ASN A 113 6.47 -4.95 -1.36
C ASN A 113 7.19 -3.65 -0.97
N GLU A 114 8.38 -3.44 -1.49
CA GLU A 114 9.21 -2.29 -1.14
C GLU A 114 9.50 -1.41 -2.37
N VAL A 115 9.70 -0.13 -2.13
CA VAL A 115 10.12 0.84 -3.15
C VAL A 115 11.50 1.37 -2.80
N ASP A 116 12.41 1.32 -3.76
CA ASP A 116 13.65 2.06 -3.71
C ASP A 116 13.43 3.44 -4.36
N PHE A 117 13.33 4.48 -3.54
CA PHE A 117 13.10 5.84 -4.04
C PHE A 117 14.29 6.43 -4.80
N ALA A 118 15.51 5.97 -4.53
CA ALA A 118 16.71 6.45 -5.22
C ALA A 118 16.72 6.03 -6.69
N THR A 119 16.21 4.83 -6.97
CA THR A 119 16.13 4.27 -8.32
C THR A 119 14.72 4.29 -8.90
N ASN A 120 13.72 4.65 -8.09
CA ASN A 120 12.28 4.57 -8.41
C ASN A 120 11.86 3.17 -8.88
N THR A 121 12.41 2.13 -8.26
CA THR A 121 12.14 0.73 -8.59
C THR A 121 11.46 -0.01 -7.45
N MET A 122 10.77 -1.10 -7.79
CA MET A 122 10.07 -1.96 -6.85
C MET A 122 10.84 -3.23 -6.55
N ARG A 123 10.69 -3.74 -5.32
CA ARG A 123 11.08 -5.08 -4.89
C ARG A 123 9.87 -5.80 -4.31
N PHE A 124 9.70 -7.04 -4.73
CA PHE A 124 8.61 -7.91 -4.34
C PHE A 124 9.07 -9.00 -3.39
#